data_f75288f84b738015ada4f190542c11a9
#
_entry.id   f75288f84b738015ada4f190542c11a9
#
_cell.length_a   1.000
_cell.length_b   1.000
_cell.length_c   1.000
_cell.angle_alpha   90.00
_cell.angle_beta   90.00
_cell.angle_gamma   90.00
#
_symmetry.space_group_name_H-M   'P 1'
#
loop_
_entity.id
_entity.type
_entity.pdbx_description
1 polymer ?
#
loop_
_entity_poly.entity_id
_entity_poly.type
_entity_poly.pdbx_seq_one_letter_code
_entity_poly.pdbx_strand_id
1 'polypeptide(L)'
;MITYPDNVTCLADYIERVLQKFADRPAYTALGQTLTFAEIDRKSSALARYFVHEAKLSPGTKVAIQLPNLIQNPIVVYAALRAGLVVVNTNPLYTEREMKHQFTDSGAKALVILGDLLSKFTSIKDDTSIETVITTSATELLDPNTAPNLDGTVSFTQAVELGNTLPAFARPSIALDELAMLQYTGGTTGVSKGAALS
;
A
#
# COMPACT_ATOMS: atom_id res chain seq x y z
N MET A 1 -11.69 19.71 -17.29
CA MET A 1 -11.30 20.20 -15.95
C MET A 1 -11.94 19.24 -14.95
N ILE A 2 -11.18 18.50 -14.17
CA ILE A 2 -11.72 17.64 -13.11
C ILE A 2 -12.13 18.57 -11.98
N THR A 3 -13.43 18.61 -11.67
CA THR A 3 -13.93 19.35 -10.51
C THR A 3 -13.92 18.41 -9.31
N TYR A 4 -13.09 18.71 -8.34
CA TYR A 4 -13.15 18.03 -7.04
C TYR A 4 -14.42 18.45 -6.30
N PRO A 5 -15.02 17.57 -5.47
CA PRO A 5 -16.10 17.98 -4.58
C PRO A 5 -15.65 19.15 -3.69
N ASP A 6 -16.55 20.06 -3.39
CA ASP A 6 -16.28 21.21 -2.55
C ASP A 6 -15.68 20.78 -1.19
N ASN A 7 -14.64 21.48 -0.75
CA ASN A 7 -13.96 21.28 0.53
C ASN A 7 -13.17 19.97 0.68
N VAL A 8 -12.72 19.30 -0.41
CA VAL A 8 -11.76 18.23 -0.34
C VAL A 8 -10.35 18.82 -0.12
N THR A 9 -9.66 18.36 0.92
CA THR A 9 -8.33 18.90 1.31
C THR A 9 -7.18 18.11 0.72
N CYS A 10 -7.37 16.79 0.49
CA CYS A 10 -6.38 15.89 -0.13
C CYS A 10 -7.06 14.61 -0.63
N LEU A 11 -6.32 13.78 -1.36
CA LEU A 11 -6.84 12.51 -1.89
C LEU A 11 -7.33 11.56 -0.78
N ALA A 12 -6.64 11.49 0.35
CA ALA A 12 -7.08 10.68 1.50
C ALA A 12 -8.42 11.14 2.07
N ASP A 13 -8.65 12.47 2.16
CA ASP A 13 -9.94 13.04 2.60
C ASP A 13 -11.08 12.64 1.65
N TYR A 14 -10.83 12.72 0.35
CA TYR A 14 -11.81 12.30 -0.65
C TYR A 14 -12.16 10.81 -0.52
N ILE A 15 -11.15 9.96 -0.41
CA ILE A 15 -11.33 8.51 -0.26
C ILE A 15 -12.15 8.21 1.00
N GLU A 16 -11.82 8.80 2.14
CA GLU A 16 -12.54 8.56 3.40
C GLU A 16 -14.01 8.98 3.31
N ARG A 17 -14.30 10.11 2.69
CA ARG A 17 -15.71 10.54 2.46
C ARG A 17 -16.46 9.54 1.59
N VAL A 18 -15.83 8.98 0.55
CA VAL A 18 -16.43 7.96 -0.31
C VAL A 18 -16.67 6.66 0.47
N LEU A 19 -15.68 6.21 1.25
CA LEU A 19 -15.80 4.99 2.06
C LEU A 19 -16.93 5.10 3.08
N GLN A 20 -17.09 6.25 3.73
CA GLN A 20 -18.18 6.52 4.68
C GLN A 20 -19.54 6.64 3.99
N LYS A 21 -19.61 7.37 2.87
CA LYS A 21 -20.86 7.60 2.14
C LYS A 21 -21.49 6.31 1.62
N PHE A 22 -20.68 5.33 1.24
CA PHE A 22 -21.13 4.08 0.66
C PHE A 22 -20.88 2.85 1.56
N ALA A 23 -20.75 3.06 2.85
CA ALA A 23 -20.28 2.10 3.86
C ALA A 23 -20.82 0.67 3.67
N ASP A 24 -22.12 0.52 3.49
CA ASP A 24 -22.79 -0.79 3.39
C ASP A 24 -22.76 -1.41 1.99
N ARG A 25 -22.23 -0.70 1.00
CA ARG A 25 -22.16 -1.22 -0.37
C ARG A 25 -20.94 -2.12 -0.58
N PRO A 26 -21.03 -3.11 -1.48
CA PRO A 26 -19.87 -3.84 -1.97
C PRO A 26 -18.83 -2.89 -2.57
N ALA A 27 -17.57 -3.03 -2.17
CA ALA A 27 -16.47 -2.22 -2.66
C ALA A 27 -15.56 -2.99 -3.62
N TYR A 28 -15.04 -4.11 -3.17
CA TYR A 28 -14.10 -4.93 -3.94
C TYR A 28 -14.43 -6.41 -3.83
N THR A 29 -14.32 -7.11 -4.96
CA THR A 29 -14.50 -8.57 -5.03
C THR A 29 -13.27 -9.20 -5.67
N ALA A 30 -12.68 -10.20 -4.99
CA ALA A 30 -11.63 -11.04 -5.55
C ALA A 30 -11.72 -12.44 -4.95
N LEU A 31 -11.41 -13.46 -5.74
CA LEU A 31 -11.38 -14.87 -5.31
C LEU A 31 -12.66 -15.34 -4.60
N GLY A 32 -13.82 -14.82 -5.01
CA GLY A 32 -15.12 -15.15 -4.42
C GLY A 32 -15.46 -14.42 -3.11
N GLN A 33 -14.54 -13.61 -2.57
CA GLN A 33 -14.81 -12.75 -1.41
C GLN A 33 -15.16 -11.35 -1.86
N THR A 34 -16.13 -10.74 -1.17
CA THR A 34 -16.48 -9.33 -1.35
C THR A 34 -16.36 -8.62 -0.01
N LEU A 35 -15.66 -7.48 0.01
CA LEU A 35 -15.64 -6.57 1.16
C LEU A 35 -16.45 -5.32 0.83
N THR A 36 -17.16 -4.81 1.85
CA THR A 36 -17.87 -3.54 1.81
C THR A 36 -16.93 -2.36 1.93
N PHE A 37 -17.41 -1.15 1.59
CA PHE A 37 -16.64 0.08 1.82
C PHE A 37 -16.29 0.27 3.30
N ALA A 38 -17.18 -0.08 4.23
CA ALA A 38 -16.90 -0.01 5.67
C ALA A 38 -15.78 -0.96 6.11
N GLU A 39 -15.70 -2.16 5.53
CA GLU A 39 -14.63 -3.12 5.83
C GLU A 39 -13.28 -2.65 5.29
N ILE A 40 -13.27 -2.08 4.08
CA ILE A 40 -12.07 -1.44 3.50
C ILE A 40 -11.62 -0.27 4.38
N ASP A 41 -12.56 0.57 4.84
CA ASP A 41 -12.29 1.70 5.73
C ASP A 41 -11.60 1.26 7.02
N ARG A 42 -12.18 0.28 7.72
CA ARG A 42 -11.61 -0.25 8.97
C ARG A 42 -10.21 -0.84 8.78
N LYS A 43 -10.03 -1.68 7.76
CA LYS A 43 -8.75 -2.36 7.50
C LYS A 43 -7.67 -1.38 7.07
N SER A 44 -7.99 -0.42 6.21
CA SER A 44 -7.03 0.60 5.78
C SER A 44 -6.69 1.59 6.90
N SER A 45 -7.64 1.94 7.76
CA SER A 45 -7.38 2.76 8.95
C SER A 45 -6.46 2.05 9.95
N ALA A 46 -6.68 0.75 10.20
CA ALA A 46 -5.82 -0.04 11.06
C ALA A 46 -4.39 -0.15 10.50
N LEU A 47 -4.25 -0.48 9.22
CA LEU A 47 -2.95 -0.59 8.57
C LEU A 47 -2.20 0.77 8.53
N ALA A 48 -2.93 1.88 8.38
CA ALA A 48 -2.33 3.21 8.48
C ALA A 48 -1.73 3.48 9.87
N ARG A 49 -2.42 3.06 10.93
CA ARG A 49 -1.88 3.15 12.31
C ARG A 49 -0.63 2.29 12.47
N TYR A 50 -0.60 1.09 11.90
CA TYR A 50 0.60 0.26 11.86
C TYR A 50 1.77 1.00 11.16
N PHE A 51 1.55 1.58 9.99
CA PHE A 51 2.58 2.34 9.28
C PHE A 51 3.16 3.47 10.12
N VAL A 52 2.30 4.21 10.83
CA VAL A 52 2.73 5.36 11.63
C VAL A 52 3.42 4.94 12.93
N HIS A 53 2.84 4.01 13.68
CA HIS A 53 3.28 3.72 15.05
C HIS A 53 4.30 2.59 15.17
N GLU A 54 4.19 1.55 14.35
CA GLU A 54 5.10 0.39 14.40
C GLU A 54 6.21 0.49 13.34
N ALA A 55 5.83 0.68 12.08
CA ALA A 55 6.79 0.86 11.00
C ALA A 55 7.46 2.25 11.03
N LYS A 56 6.93 3.19 11.82
CA LYS A 56 7.46 4.55 12.05
C LYS A 56 7.74 5.32 10.77
N LEU A 57 6.88 5.12 9.77
CA LEU A 57 6.99 5.81 8.49
C LEU A 57 6.49 7.25 8.61
N SER A 58 7.34 8.19 8.23
CA SER A 58 6.98 9.62 8.21
C SER A 58 6.27 9.99 6.90
N PRO A 59 5.43 11.05 6.90
CA PRO A 59 4.83 11.56 5.67
C PRO A 59 5.85 11.79 4.55
N GLY A 60 5.48 11.50 3.31
CA GLY A 60 6.36 11.53 2.14
C GLY A 60 7.25 10.30 1.95
N THR A 61 7.31 9.39 2.92
CA THR A 61 8.01 8.10 2.75
C THR A 61 7.34 7.26 1.67
N LYS A 62 8.14 6.60 0.81
CA LYS A 62 7.64 5.77 -0.27
C LYS A 62 7.41 4.34 0.20
N VAL A 63 6.25 3.78 -0.17
CA VAL A 63 5.85 2.39 0.10
C VAL A 63 5.65 1.68 -1.24
N ALA A 64 6.47 0.70 -1.52
CA ALA A 64 6.31 -0.15 -2.71
C ALA A 64 5.19 -1.18 -2.46
N ILE A 65 4.27 -1.29 -3.41
CA ILE A 65 3.16 -2.24 -3.37
C ILE A 65 3.28 -3.17 -4.56
N GLN A 66 3.72 -4.41 -4.32
CA GLN A 66 3.92 -5.44 -5.34
C GLN A 66 2.87 -6.55 -5.19
N LEU A 67 1.63 -6.17 -5.42
CA LEU A 67 0.47 -7.04 -5.33
C LEU A 67 -0.29 -7.08 -6.66
N PRO A 68 -0.82 -8.24 -7.07
CA PRO A 68 -1.78 -8.31 -8.15
C PRO A 68 -3.13 -7.70 -7.72
N ASN A 69 -4.17 -7.87 -8.54
CA ASN A 69 -5.52 -7.37 -8.27
C ASN A 69 -6.22 -8.19 -7.16
N LEU A 70 -5.74 -8.04 -5.93
CA LEU A 70 -6.30 -8.59 -4.70
C LEU A 70 -6.96 -7.48 -3.88
N ILE A 71 -7.87 -7.85 -2.96
CA ILE A 71 -8.53 -6.88 -2.07
C ILE A 71 -7.52 -6.19 -1.13
N GLN A 72 -6.43 -6.84 -0.80
CA GLN A 72 -5.34 -6.23 0.00
C GLN A 72 -4.75 -4.99 -0.68
N ASN A 73 -4.67 -4.98 -2.02
CA ASN A 73 -4.05 -3.86 -2.76
C ASN A 73 -4.73 -2.51 -2.44
N PRO A 74 -6.05 -2.29 -2.66
CA PRO A 74 -6.68 -1.02 -2.31
C PRO A 74 -6.62 -0.72 -0.80
N ILE A 75 -6.64 -1.72 0.08
CA ILE A 75 -6.48 -1.49 1.53
C ILE A 75 -5.11 -0.88 1.82
N VAL A 76 -4.04 -1.41 1.24
CA VAL A 76 -2.66 -0.89 1.42
C VAL A 76 -2.52 0.50 0.81
N VAL A 77 -3.06 0.73 -0.40
CA VAL A 77 -3.04 2.06 -1.04
C VAL A 77 -3.73 3.10 -0.16
N TYR A 78 -4.93 2.80 0.34
CA TYR A 78 -5.65 3.75 1.19
C TYR A 78 -4.98 3.95 2.55
N ALA A 79 -4.39 2.91 3.12
CA ALA A 79 -3.61 3.02 4.35
C ALA A 79 -2.39 3.93 4.17
N ALA A 80 -1.65 3.76 3.08
CA ALA A 80 -0.50 4.59 2.76
C ALA A 80 -0.91 6.07 2.59
N LEU A 81 -1.95 6.35 1.81
CA LEU A 81 -2.45 7.71 1.60
C LEU A 81 -2.94 8.37 2.90
N ARG A 82 -3.63 7.62 3.78
CA ARG A 82 -4.05 8.11 5.11
C ARG A 82 -2.88 8.51 6.00
N ALA A 83 -1.79 7.76 5.93
CA ALA A 83 -0.55 8.05 6.66
C ALA A 83 0.33 9.13 6.00
N GLY A 84 -0.12 9.68 4.86
CA GLY A 84 0.65 10.67 4.10
C GLY A 84 1.86 10.08 3.38
N LEU A 85 1.83 8.80 3.09
CA LEU A 85 2.91 8.10 2.39
C LEU A 85 2.69 8.15 0.88
N VAL A 86 3.77 8.00 0.13
CA VAL A 86 3.73 7.94 -1.33
C VAL A 86 3.70 6.49 -1.79
N VAL A 87 2.70 6.14 -2.57
CA VAL A 87 2.56 4.79 -3.15
C VAL A 87 3.51 4.61 -4.33
N VAL A 88 4.28 3.53 -4.34
CA VAL A 88 5.06 3.08 -5.50
C VAL A 88 4.44 1.80 -6.04
N ASN A 89 3.63 1.94 -7.09
CA ASN A 89 2.95 0.80 -7.68
C ASN A 89 3.96 -0.07 -8.44
N THR A 90 4.09 -1.34 -8.03
CA THR A 90 5.11 -2.28 -8.52
C THR A 90 4.45 -3.47 -9.20
N ASN A 91 4.87 -3.77 -10.42
CA ASN A 91 4.36 -4.93 -11.14
C ASN A 91 4.80 -6.25 -10.46
N PRO A 92 3.84 -7.13 -10.07
CA PRO A 92 4.18 -8.43 -9.46
C PRO A 92 5.01 -9.35 -10.37
N LEU A 93 5.01 -9.11 -11.66
CA LEU A 93 5.76 -9.91 -12.63
C LEU A 93 7.20 -9.43 -12.85
N TYR A 94 7.64 -8.37 -12.16
CA TYR A 94 8.99 -7.87 -12.30
C TYR A 94 10.04 -8.93 -11.94
N THR A 95 11.13 -8.89 -12.69
CA THR A 95 12.37 -9.60 -12.38
C THR A 95 13.10 -8.91 -11.22
N GLU A 96 14.04 -9.58 -10.59
CA GLU A 96 14.89 -9.02 -9.53
C GLU A 96 15.58 -7.72 -9.98
N ARG A 97 16.06 -7.67 -11.21
CA ARG A 97 16.70 -6.47 -11.78
C ARG A 97 15.74 -5.28 -11.88
N GLU A 98 14.50 -5.52 -12.30
CA GLU A 98 13.47 -4.48 -12.42
C GLU A 98 13.01 -4.02 -11.04
N MET A 99 12.83 -4.94 -10.09
CA MET A 99 12.54 -4.63 -8.68
C MET A 99 13.66 -3.78 -8.07
N LYS A 100 14.92 -4.20 -8.18
CA LYS A 100 16.07 -3.46 -7.69
C LYS A 100 16.12 -2.05 -8.25
N HIS A 101 15.96 -1.92 -9.57
CA HIS A 101 15.92 -0.60 -10.21
C HIS A 101 14.82 0.28 -9.61
N GLN A 102 13.58 -0.19 -9.59
CA GLN A 102 12.45 0.59 -9.11
C GLN A 102 12.56 0.97 -7.63
N PHE A 103 12.97 0.02 -6.77
CA PHE A 103 13.08 0.27 -5.34
C PHE A 103 14.21 1.24 -5.00
N THR A 104 15.33 1.16 -5.73
CA THR A 104 16.47 2.09 -5.57
C THR A 104 16.11 3.48 -6.09
N ASP A 105 15.55 3.58 -7.30
CA ASP A 105 15.17 4.84 -7.95
C ASP A 105 14.08 5.58 -7.16
N SER A 106 13.06 4.88 -6.68
CA SER A 106 12.00 5.46 -5.85
C SER A 106 12.46 5.81 -4.44
N GLY A 107 13.50 5.16 -3.92
CA GLY A 107 13.92 5.26 -2.52
C GLY A 107 12.87 4.72 -1.54
N ALA A 108 12.12 3.67 -1.93
CA ALA A 108 11.11 3.06 -1.08
C ALA A 108 11.73 2.53 0.24
N LYS A 109 11.03 2.77 1.35
CA LYS A 109 11.43 2.34 2.71
C LYS A 109 10.61 1.16 3.23
N ALA A 110 9.44 0.95 2.64
CA ALA A 110 8.57 -0.17 2.97
C ALA A 110 8.12 -0.89 1.70
N LEU A 111 7.85 -2.17 1.84
CA LEU A 111 7.38 -3.05 0.78
C LEU A 111 6.19 -3.89 1.28
N VAL A 112 5.13 -3.93 0.49
CA VAL A 112 4.04 -4.89 0.66
C VAL A 112 4.06 -5.82 -0.54
N ILE A 113 4.25 -7.13 -0.30
CA ILE A 113 4.55 -8.11 -1.35
C ILE A 113 3.83 -9.44 -1.12
N LEU A 114 3.54 -10.19 -2.18
CA LEU A 114 3.14 -11.59 -2.04
C LEU A 114 4.28 -12.43 -1.44
N GLY A 115 3.96 -13.31 -0.49
CA GLY A 115 4.93 -14.21 0.13
C GLY A 115 5.72 -15.04 -0.89
N ASP A 116 5.05 -15.49 -1.95
CA ASP A 116 5.69 -16.26 -3.04
C ASP A 116 6.76 -15.47 -3.82
N LEU A 117 6.75 -14.14 -3.74
CA LEU A 117 7.72 -13.29 -4.40
C LEU A 117 8.85 -12.83 -3.45
N LEU A 118 8.76 -13.15 -2.16
CA LEU A 118 9.71 -12.68 -1.16
C LEU A 118 11.15 -13.10 -1.46
N SER A 119 11.35 -14.31 -1.99
CA SER A 119 12.69 -14.81 -2.35
C SER A 119 13.41 -13.92 -3.36
N LYS A 120 12.67 -13.36 -4.35
CA LYS A 120 13.21 -12.40 -5.31
C LYS A 120 13.64 -11.10 -4.63
N PHE A 121 12.83 -10.60 -3.69
CA PHE A 121 13.20 -9.41 -2.93
C PHE A 121 14.40 -9.67 -2.02
N THR A 122 14.44 -10.81 -1.35
CA THR A 122 15.55 -11.17 -0.45
C THR A 122 16.89 -11.16 -1.18
N SER A 123 16.94 -11.58 -2.45
CA SER A 123 18.17 -11.59 -3.25
C SER A 123 18.73 -10.20 -3.59
N ILE A 124 17.90 -9.15 -3.47
CA ILE A 124 18.27 -7.76 -3.79
C ILE A 124 18.13 -6.82 -2.60
N LYS A 125 17.72 -7.33 -1.43
CA LYS A 125 17.38 -6.51 -0.25
C LYS A 125 18.50 -5.54 0.12
N ASP A 126 19.73 -6.01 0.17
CA ASP A 126 20.90 -5.23 0.59
C ASP A 126 21.26 -4.10 -0.38
N ASP A 127 20.74 -4.14 -1.58
CA ASP A 127 20.88 -3.09 -2.61
C ASP A 127 19.77 -2.03 -2.54
N THR A 128 18.81 -2.17 -1.63
CA THR A 128 17.65 -1.28 -1.50
C THR A 128 17.64 -0.57 -0.15
N SER A 129 16.76 0.44 -0.02
CA SER A 129 16.54 1.14 1.24
C SER A 129 15.31 0.62 2.01
N ILE A 130 14.78 -0.56 1.65
CA ILE A 130 13.59 -1.12 2.26
C ILE A 130 13.94 -1.73 3.63
N GLU A 131 13.28 -1.23 4.67
CA GLU A 131 13.48 -1.63 6.07
C GLU A 131 12.27 -2.42 6.60
N THR A 132 11.05 -2.05 6.15
CA THR A 132 9.80 -2.70 6.57
C THR A 132 9.25 -3.54 5.44
N VAL A 133 8.96 -4.82 5.72
CA VAL A 133 8.36 -5.73 4.74
C VAL A 133 7.09 -6.36 5.31
N ILE A 134 5.98 -6.12 4.62
CA ILE A 134 4.70 -6.79 4.90
C ILE A 134 4.46 -7.81 3.79
N THR A 135 4.20 -9.05 4.18
CA THR A 135 3.87 -10.13 3.25
C THR A 135 2.40 -10.48 3.31
N THR A 136 1.83 -10.93 2.21
CA THR A 136 0.47 -11.47 2.17
C THR A 136 0.39 -12.67 1.24
N SER A 137 -0.62 -13.52 1.41
CA SER A 137 -1.02 -14.51 0.43
C SER A 137 -2.29 -14.08 -0.32
N ALA A 138 -2.54 -14.68 -1.47
CA ALA A 138 -3.75 -14.37 -2.24
C ALA A 138 -5.04 -14.73 -1.47
N THR A 139 -4.98 -15.71 -0.58
CA THR A 139 -6.12 -16.26 0.17
C THR A 139 -6.20 -15.81 1.63
N GLU A 140 -5.25 -15.00 2.12
CA GLU A 140 -5.16 -14.60 3.53
C GLU A 140 -6.43 -13.93 4.08
N LEU A 141 -7.15 -13.18 3.25
CA LEU A 141 -8.42 -12.58 3.66
C LEU A 141 -9.58 -13.57 3.70
N LEU A 142 -9.49 -14.70 2.98
CA LEU A 142 -10.47 -15.79 3.02
C LEU A 142 -10.21 -16.72 4.19
N ASP A 143 -8.95 -17.09 4.41
CA ASP A 143 -8.49 -17.96 5.49
C ASP A 143 -7.21 -17.36 6.10
N PRO A 144 -7.31 -16.77 7.30
CA PRO A 144 -6.15 -16.18 8.00
C PRO A 144 -5.00 -17.18 8.25
N ASN A 145 -5.27 -18.50 8.27
CA ASN A 145 -4.22 -19.51 8.43
C ASN A 145 -3.28 -19.59 7.21
N THR A 146 -3.66 -18.99 6.08
CA THR A 146 -2.80 -18.89 4.89
C THR A 146 -1.90 -17.65 4.91
N ALA A 147 -1.92 -16.87 5.99
CA ALA A 147 -1.02 -15.74 6.18
C ALA A 147 0.44 -16.21 6.18
N PRO A 148 1.33 -15.57 5.39
CA PRO A 148 2.73 -15.94 5.38
C PRO A 148 3.36 -15.73 6.76
N ASN A 149 4.17 -16.70 7.21
CA ASN A 149 5.00 -16.59 8.40
C ASN A 149 6.47 -16.72 7.96
N LEU A 150 7.06 -15.60 7.56
CA LEU A 150 8.39 -15.53 6.94
C LEU A 150 9.33 -14.63 7.76
N ASP A 151 10.53 -15.08 7.99
CA ASP A 151 11.52 -14.39 8.82
C ASP A 151 11.76 -12.95 8.34
N GLY A 152 11.80 -12.03 9.29
CA GLY A 152 12.05 -10.61 9.02
C GLY A 152 10.88 -9.88 8.33
N THR A 153 9.69 -10.49 8.31
CA THR A 153 8.47 -9.88 7.76
C THR A 153 7.32 -9.92 8.76
N VAL A 154 6.29 -9.11 8.49
CA VAL A 154 5.01 -9.16 9.20
C VAL A 154 3.92 -9.52 8.19
N SER A 155 2.99 -10.42 8.53
CA SER A 155 1.89 -10.70 7.61
C SER A 155 0.91 -9.51 7.56
N PHE A 156 0.17 -9.39 6.46
CA PHE A 156 -0.85 -8.35 6.29
C PHE A 156 -1.90 -8.41 7.41
N THR A 157 -2.37 -9.61 7.75
CA THR A 157 -3.34 -9.79 8.84
C THR A 157 -2.76 -9.34 10.17
N GLN A 158 -1.53 -9.75 10.52
CA GLN A 158 -0.86 -9.31 11.75
C GLN A 158 -0.69 -7.78 11.79
N ALA A 159 -0.29 -7.15 10.69
CA ALA A 159 -0.15 -5.69 10.62
C ALA A 159 -1.49 -4.97 10.84
N VAL A 160 -2.59 -5.48 10.27
CA VAL A 160 -3.95 -4.95 10.48
C VAL A 160 -4.42 -5.20 11.92
N GLU A 161 -4.22 -6.39 12.47
CA GLU A 161 -4.62 -6.71 13.85
C GLU A 161 -3.88 -5.83 14.86
N LEU A 162 -2.56 -5.71 14.73
CA LEU A 162 -1.76 -4.83 15.58
C LEU A 162 -2.23 -3.37 15.43
N GLY A 163 -2.44 -2.90 14.20
CA GLY A 163 -2.95 -1.57 13.92
C GLY A 163 -4.31 -1.27 14.58
N ASN A 164 -5.16 -2.29 14.80
CA ASN A 164 -6.43 -2.12 15.53
C ASN A 164 -6.23 -1.81 17.02
N THR A 165 -5.10 -2.20 17.62
CA THR A 165 -4.78 -1.94 19.03
C THR A 165 -4.08 -0.60 19.24
N LEU A 166 -3.58 0.02 18.16
CA LEU A 166 -2.81 1.26 18.21
C LEU A 166 -3.73 2.50 18.24
N PRO A 167 -3.27 3.61 18.85
CA PRO A 167 -4.06 4.83 18.91
C PRO A 167 -4.28 5.44 17.54
N ALA A 168 -5.33 6.24 17.40
CA ALA A 168 -5.51 7.09 16.23
C ALA A 168 -4.37 8.11 16.14
N PHE A 169 -4.07 8.55 14.91
CA PHE A 169 -3.11 9.62 14.65
C PHE A 169 -3.79 10.78 13.91
N ALA A 170 -3.24 11.97 14.05
CA ALA A 170 -3.70 13.11 13.27
C ALA A 170 -3.28 12.94 11.81
N ARG A 171 -4.23 13.10 10.88
CA ARG A 171 -3.91 13.07 9.46
C ARG A 171 -2.85 14.13 9.17
N PRO A 172 -1.76 13.78 8.45
CA PRO A 172 -0.80 14.79 7.98
C PRO A 172 -1.48 15.83 7.08
N SER A 173 -1.00 17.07 7.17
CA SER A 173 -1.44 18.13 6.24
C SER A 173 -0.75 17.90 4.91
N ILE A 174 -1.51 17.49 3.90
CA ILE A 174 -1.04 17.19 2.55
C ILE A 174 -1.88 18.00 1.58
N ALA A 175 -1.24 18.76 0.69
CA ALA A 175 -1.92 19.53 -0.32
C ALA A 175 -2.34 18.65 -1.52
N LEU A 176 -3.27 19.14 -2.33
CA LEU A 176 -3.79 18.41 -3.50
C LEU A 176 -2.75 18.23 -4.61
N ASP A 177 -1.72 19.05 -4.63
CA ASP A 177 -0.62 19.00 -5.60
C ASP A 177 0.64 18.27 -5.07
N GLU A 178 0.58 17.75 -3.83
CA GLU A 178 1.65 16.91 -3.31
C GLU A 178 1.63 15.51 -3.90
N LEU A 179 2.83 14.93 -4.02
CA LEU A 179 3.03 13.59 -4.60
C LEU A 179 2.27 12.52 -3.82
N ALA A 180 1.33 11.85 -4.47
CA ALA A 180 0.55 10.74 -3.91
C ALA A 180 1.06 9.37 -4.38
N MET A 181 1.52 9.27 -5.65
CA MET A 181 1.92 8.00 -6.24
C MET A 181 3.04 8.17 -7.27
N LEU A 182 3.92 7.18 -7.33
CA LEU A 182 4.87 6.95 -8.41
C LEU A 182 4.40 5.75 -9.23
N GLN A 183 3.99 6.02 -10.48
CA GLN A 183 3.59 4.99 -11.42
C GLN A 183 4.71 4.76 -12.43
N TYR A 184 5.38 3.61 -12.33
CA TYR A 184 6.44 3.26 -13.27
C TYR A 184 5.84 2.74 -14.58
N THR A 185 6.31 3.30 -15.68
CA THR A 185 5.91 2.88 -17.03
C THR A 185 7.12 2.29 -17.76
N GLY A 186 6.93 1.13 -18.39
CA GLY A 186 7.91 0.56 -19.32
C GLY A 186 7.96 1.40 -20.58
N GLY A 187 9.02 2.19 -20.76
CA GLY A 187 9.30 2.83 -22.03
C GLY A 187 9.72 1.81 -23.07
N THR A 188 9.34 2.01 -24.33
CA THR A 188 9.68 1.11 -25.44
C THR A 188 11.18 1.03 -25.75
N THR A 189 12.01 1.89 -25.14
CA THR A 189 13.43 2.05 -25.49
C THR A 189 14.36 2.32 -24.31
N GLY A 190 13.96 2.08 -23.05
CA GLY A 190 14.82 2.42 -21.91
C GLY A 190 14.38 1.87 -20.56
N VAL A 191 15.13 2.23 -19.56
CA VAL A 191 14.85 1.92 -18.14
C VAL A 191 13.52 2.56 -17.75
N SER A 192 12.64 1.85 -17.03
CA SER A 192 11.35 2.38 -16.59
C SER A 192 11.53 3.62 -15.70
N LYS A 193 10.66 4.60 -15.88
CA LYS A 193 10.66 5.87 -15.12
C LYS A 193 9.36 6.00 -14.36
N GLY A 194 9.44 6.55 -13.15
CA GLY A 194 8.28 6.84 -12.31
C GLY A 194 7.60 8.14 -12.73
N ALA A 195 6.37 8.05 -13.25
CA ALA A 195 5.51 9.20 -13.40
C ALA A 195 4.99 9.64 -12.03
N ALA A 196 5.17 10.91 -11.68
CA ALA A 196 4.69 11.49 -10.44
C ALA A 196 3.21 11.87 -10.60
N LEU A 197 2.36 11.36 -9.71
CA LEU A 197 0.92 11.65 -9.66
C LEU A 197 0.59 12.30 -8.31
N SER A 198 -0.14 13.42 -8.37
CA SER A 198 -0.68 14.15 -7.22
C SER A 198 -2.18 14.00 -7.12
#